data_8d79a2f0f09d1662cf42569185c50f63
#
_entry.id   8d79a2f0f09d1662cf42569185c50f63
#
_cell.length_a   1.000
_cell.length_b   1.000
_cell.length_c   1.000
_cell.angle_alpha   90.00
_cell.angle_beta   90.00
_cell.angle_gamma   90.00
#
_symmetry.space_group_name_H-M   'P 1'
#
loop_
_entity.id
_entity.type
_entity.pdbx_description
1 polymer ?
#
loop_
_entity_poly.entity_id
_entity_poly.type
_entity_poly.pdbx_seq_one_letter_code
_entity_poly.pdbx_strand_id
1 'polypeptide(L)'
;MNVKTKLSECLRPLVLGALFLGTVSAHAAVQQLDKVAAIVDNDVIMQSQLDQRVKEVQQTIAKRGGGVPPTSVLESQVLERLIVENLQLQIGERSGIRISDEELNQAVGTIAQRNNMSIDQFRAALAHDGLSYEDARDQIKREMIISRVRQ
;
A
#
# COMPACT_ATOMS: atom_id res chain seq x y z
N MET A 1 56.20 51.77 -46.43
CA MET A 1 56.03 53.21 -46.38
C MET A 1 54.85 53.55 -45.47
N ASN A 2 55.13 54.23 -44.40
CA ASN A 2 54.20 54.96 -43.50
C ASN A 2 53.16 54.16 -42.73
N VAL A 3 53.34 54.02 -41.44
CA VAL A 3 53.42 54.94 -40.32
C VAL A 3 52.05 55.42 -39.83
N LYS A 4 51.89 55.26 -38.56
CA LYS A 4 51.18 55.99 -37.54
C LYS A 4 49.86 55.37 -37.07
N THR A 5 49.96 54.84 -35.90
CA THR A 5 49.80 55.46 -34.55
C THR A 5 48.34 55.72 -34.15
N LYS A 6 48.02 55.21 -33.09
CA LYS A 6 47.60 55.72 -31.77
C LYS A 6 46.38 54.99 -31.29
N LEU A 7 46.50 54.41 -30.20
CA LEU A 7 46.21 54.88 -28.82
C LEU A 7 44.76 54.89 -28.46
N SER A 8 44.58 54.18 -27.41
CA SER A 8 43.56 54.44 -26.33
C SER A 8 42.12 54.08 -26.74
N GLU A 9 41.37 53.50 -25.99
CA GLU A 9 41.21 53.53 -24.55
C GLU A 9 40.37 52.36 -24.06
N CYS A 10 40.65 51.96 -22.90
CA CYS A 10 39.80 51.32 -21.94
C CYS A 10 38.32 51.47 -22.22
N LEU A 11 37.62 50.36 -22.47
CA LEU A 11 36.27 50.29 -22.01
C LEU A 11 36.04 48.87 -21.46
N ARG A 12 36.08 48.77 -20.16
CA ARG A 12 35.63 47.64 -19.39
C ARG A 12 34.13 47.41 -19.64
N PRO A 13 33.67 46.29 -20.16
CA PRO A 13 32.29 45.95 -19.99
C PRO A 13 32.12 45.37 -18.58
N LEU A 14 31.36 46.07 -17.80
CA LEU A 14 30.74 45.67 -16.54
C LEU A 14 29.92 44.42 -16.79
N VAL A 15 30.44 43.27 -16.35
CA VAL A 15 29.67 42.05 -16.35
C VAL A 15 28.66 42.12 -15.23
N LEU A 16 27.47 42.56 -15.57
CA LEU A 16 26.31 42.47 -14.67
C LEU A 16 25.93 41.00 -14.54
N GLY A 17 26.43 40.37 -13.47
CA GLY A 17 25.99 39.03 -13.06
C GLY A 17 24.55 39.08 -12.63
N ALA A 18 23.62 38.67 -13.52
CA ALA A 18 22.25 38.43 -13.15
C ALA A 18 22.18 37.18 -12.27
N LEU A 19 22.11 37.40 -10.99
CA LEU A 19 21.86 36.33 -9.98
C LEU A 19 20.43 35.84 -10.16
N PHE A 20 20.25 34.77 -10.94
CA PHE A 20 18.98 34.05 -11.02
C PHE A 20 18.76 33.34 -9.67
N LEU A 21 18.06 34.01 -8.76
CA LEU A 21 17.46 33.33 -7.61
C LEU A 21 16.34 32.43 -8.13
N GLY A 22 16.69 31.18 -8.42
CA GLY A 22 15.72 30.14 -8.68
C GLY A 22 14.90 29.92 -7.39
N THR A 23 13.66 30.39 -7.37
CA THR A 23 12.70 30.01 -6.32
C THR A 23 12.39 28.54 -6.47
N VAL A 24 13.03 27.70 -5.64
CA VAL A 24 12.64 26.32 -5.45
C VAL A 24 11.29 26.32 -4.74
N SER A 25 10.20 26.19 -5.52
CA SER A 25 8.88 25.94 -4.96
C SER A 25 8.90 24.56 -4.31
N ALA A 26 9.14 24.50 -3.01
CA ALA A 26 8.94 23.29 -2.23
C ALA A 26 7.43 22.99 -2.26
N HIS A 27 7.02 22.06 -3.15
CA HIS A 27 5.70 21.46 -3.08
C HIS A 27 5.71 20.56 -1.84
N ALA A 28 5.24 21.10 -0.71
CA ALA A 28 4.86 20.28 0.41
C ALA A 28 3.71 19.38 -0.10
N ALA A 29 4.00 18.10 -0.32
CA ALA A 29 2.95 17.12 -0.57
C ALA A 29 2.04 17.15 0.67
N VAL A 30 0.82 17.64 0.50
CA VAL A 30 -0.21 17.58 1.53
C VAL A 30 -0.51 16.09 1.69
N GLN A 31 0.10 15.49 2.71
CA GLN A 31 -0.21 14.12 3.10
C GLN A 31 -1.63 14.16 3.65
N GLN A 32 -2.59 13.71 2.85
CA GLN A 32 -3.97 13.60 3.32
C GLN A 32 -3.97 12.63 4.50
N LEU A 33 -4.37 13.12 5.65
CA LEU A 33 -4.61 12.28 6.82
C LEU A 33 -5.70 11.27 6.46
N ASP A 34 -5.43 10.00 6.74
CA ASP A 34 -6.40 8.94 6.51
C ASP A 34 -7.64 9.17 7.39
N LYS A 35 -8.81 8.83 6.87
CA LYS A 35 -10.09 9.01 7.56
C LYS A 35 -10.50 7.72 8.23
N VAL A 36 -11.19 7.82 9.36
CA VAL A 36 -11.83 6.67 10.00
C VAL A 36 -13.10 6.33 9.24
N ALA A 37 -13.16 5.10 8.68
CA ALA A 37 -14.35 4.56 8.02
C ALA A 37 -15.34 3.96 9.04
N ALA A 38 -14.84 3.29 10.07
CA ALA A 38 -15.64 2.76 11.17
C ALA A 38 -14.82 2.64 12.46
N ILE A 39 -15.53 2.70 13.60
CA ILE A 39 -14.98 2.37 14.92
C ILE A 39 -15.61 1.05 15.33
N VAL A 40 -14.74 0.07 15.72
CA VAL A 40 -15.16 -1.29 16.04
C VAL A 40 -14.62 -1.65 17.41
N ASP A 41 -15.43 -1.42 18.46
CA ASP A 41 -15.04 -1.60 19.85
C ASP A 41 -13.79 -0.76 20.20
N ASN A 42 -12.62 -1.39 20.38
CA ASN A 42 -11.37 -0.71 20.73
C ASN A 42 -10.46 -0.45 19.52
N ASP A 43 -10.93 -0.72 18.31
CA ASP A 43 -10.14 -0.59 17.08
C ASP A 43 -10.84 0.28 16.03
N VAL A 44 -10.12 0.67 15.00
CA VAL A 44 -10.63 1.50 13.91
C VAL A 44 -10.35 0.86 12.56
N ILE A 45 -11.29 1.01 11.64
CA ILE A 45 -11.10 0.70 10.22
C ILE A 45 -10.86 2.02 9.51
N MET A 46 -9.72 2.15 8.86
CA MET A 46 -9.37 3.34 8.12
C MET A 46 -9.97 3.32 6.71
N GLN A 47 -10.24 4.49 6.15
CA GLN A 47 -10.80 4.62 4.79
C GLN A 47 -9.88 3.99 3.76
N SER A 48 -8.57 4.17 3.90
CA SER A 48 -7.59 3.55 2.99
C SER A 48 -7.68 2.02 2.98
N GLN A 49 -7.92 1.40 4.13
CA GLN A 49 -8.11 -0.05 4.22
C GLN A 49 -9.39 -0.50 3.49
N LEU A 50 -10.49 0.25 3.65
CA LEU A 50 -11.75 0.00 2.95
C LEU A 50 -11.56 0.13 1.44
N ASP A 51 -10.97 1.23 0.98
CA ASP A 51 -10.76 1.52 -0.44
C ASP A 51 -9.89 0.44 -1.11
N GLN A 52 -8.82 0.03 -0.43
CA GLN A 52 -7.96 -1.04 -0.91
C GLN A 52 -8.72 -2.37 -1.03
N ARG A 53 -9.48 -2.74 -0.02
CA ARG A 53 -10.26 -3.99 -0.03
C ARG A 53 -11.35 -3.97 -1.12
N VAL A 54 -12.03 -2.84 -1.30
CA VAL A 54 -13.00 -2.65 -2.39
C VAL A 54 -12.34 -2.86 -3.75
N LYS A 55 -11.17 -2.26 -3.96
CA LYS A 55 -10.39 -2.42 -5.20
C LYS A 55 -10.01 -3.89 -5.46
N GLU A 56 -9.56 -4.62 -4.44
CA GLU A 56 -9.23 -6.05 -4.55
C GLU A 56 -10.44 -6.90 -4.94
N VAL A 57 -11.61 -6.63 -4.32
CA VAL A 57 -12.86 -7.30 -4.64
C VAL A 57 -13.29 -7.00 -6.07
N GLN A 58 -13.24 -5.74 -6.50
CA GLN A 58 -13.55 -5.34 -7.88
C GLN A 58 -12.66 -6.07 -8.90
N GLN A 59 -11.35 -6.10 -8.65
CA GLN A 59 -10.40 -6.82 -9.52
C GLN A 59 -10.71 -8.33 -9.58
N THR A 60 -11.06 -8.93 -8.44
CA THR A 60 -11.39 -10.35 -8.37
C THR A 60 -12.66 -10.66 -9.17
N ILE A 61 -13.70 -9.83 -9.05
CA ILE A 61 -14.94 -9.97 -9.81
C ILE A 61 -14.68 -9.81 -11.31
N ALA A 62 -13.91 -8.80 -11.70
CA ALA A 62 -13.55 -8.54 -13.10
C ALA A 62 -12.75 -9.69 -13.71
N LYS A 63 -11.78 -10.25 -12.98
CA LYS A 63 -11.00 -11.44 -13.43
C LYS A 63 -11.88 -12.67 -13.64
N ARG A 64 -12.99 -12.80 -12.92
CA ARG A 64 -13.96 -13.91 -13.06
C ARG A 64 -15.01 -13.67 -14.14
N GLY A 65 -14.96 -12.54 -14.84
CA GLY A 65 -15.94 -12.19 -15.89
C GLY A 65 -17.32 -11.81 -15.33
N GLY A 66 -17.42 -11.50 -14.04
CA GLY A 66 -18.66 -11.03 -13.41
C GLY A 66 -18.89 -9.54 -13.62
N GLY A 67 -20.16 -9.12 -13.63
CA GLY A 67 -20.52 -7.71 -13.57
C GLY A 67 -20.13 -7.12 -12.22
N VAL A 68 -19.34 -6.02 -12.21
CA VAL A 68 -18.95 -5.34 -10.98
C VAL A 68 -20.15 -4.52 -10.46
N PRO A 69 -20.62 -4.76 -9.22
CA PRO A 69 -21.69 -3.96 -8.62
C PRO A 69 -21.30 -2.49 -8.50
N PRO A 70 -22.27 -1.57 -8.30
CA PRO A 70 -21.97 -0.18 -8.00
C PRO A 70 -21.03 -0.05 -6.80
N THR A 71 -20.08 0.89 -6.86
CA THR A 71 -19.04 1.05 -5.84
C THR A 71 -19.63 1.23 -4.43
N SER A 72 -20.71 2.00 -4.29
CA SER A 72 -21.38 2.22 -3.00
C SER A 72 -21.94 0.93 -2.36
N VAL A 73 -22.40 0.00 -3.20
CA VAL A 73 -22.88 -1.31 -2.71
C VAL A 73 -21.71 -2.16 -2.25
N LEU A 74 -20.60 -2.17 -3.01
CA LEU A 74 -19.39 -2.88 -2.64
C LEU A 74 -18.77 -2.30 -1.36
N GLU A 75 -18.70 -0.98 -1.23
CA GLU A 75 -18.19 -0.32 -0.03
C GLU A 75 -18.96 -0.76 1.23
N SER A 76 -20.30 -0.74 1.19
CA SER A 76 -21.10 -1.20 2.32
C SER A 76 -20.84 -2.66 2.66
N GLN A 77 -20.82 -3.55 1.68
CA GLN A 77 -20.61 -4.99 1.91
C GLN A 77 -19.20 -5.28 2.41
N VAL A 78 -18.19 -4.59 1.85
CA VAL A 78 -16.79 -4.74 2.27
C VAL A 78 -16.60 -4.19 3.67
N LEU A 79 -17.21 -3.04 4.00
CA LEU A 79 -17.11 -2.46 5.33
C LEU A 79 -17.72 -3.38 6.39
N GLU A 80 -18.93 -3.93 6.15
CA GLU A 80 -19.55 -4.92 7.04
C GLU A 80 -18.63 -6.13 7.27
N ARG A 81 -18.02 -6.63 6.21
CA ARG A 81 -17.07 -7.74 6.31
C ARG A 81 -15.85 -7.38 7.13
N LEU A 82 -15.24 -6.22 6.92
CA LEU A 82 -14.09 -5.74 7.70
C LEU A 82 -14.45 -5.58 9.18
N ILE A 83 -15.67 -5.09 9.50
CA ILE A 83 -16.15 -4.98 10.87
C ILE A 83 -16.24 -6.37 11.53
N VAL A 84 -16.85 -7.34 10.84
CA VAL A 84 -16.97 -8.72 11.37
C VAL A 84 -15.60 -9.37 11.53
N GLU A 85 -14.69 -9.22 10.58
CA GLU A 85 -13.32 -9.73 10.66
C GLU A 85 -12.57 -9.10 11.85
N ASN A 86 -12.69 -7.79 12.05
CA ASN A 86 -12.07 -7.08 13.18
C ASN A 86 -12.60 -7.58 14.53
N LEU A 87 -13.93 -7.70 14.68
CA LEU A 87 -14.55 -8.25 15.90
C LEU A 87 -14.07 -9.67 16.21
N GLN A 88 -13.94 -10.52 15.19
CA GLN A 88 -13.42 -11.89 15.37
C GLN A 88 -11.96 -11.90 15.80
N LEU A 89 -11.13 -11.02 15.26
CA LEU A 89 -9.73 -10.88 15.69
C LEU A 89 -9.63 -10.42 17.15
N GLN A 90 -10.43 -9.44 17.57
CA GLN A 90 -10.49 -8.99 18.96
C GLN A 90 -10.97 -10.10 19.91
N ILE A 91 -11.96 -10.92 19.51
CA ILE A 91 -12.39 -12.11 20.26
C ILE A 91 -11.24 -13.10 20.38
N GLY A 92 -10.53 -13.37 19.28
CA GLY A 92 -9.36 -14.25 19.29
C GLY A 92 -8.28 -13.78 20.24
N GLU A 93 -7.97 -12.50 20.26
CA GLU A 93 -7.00 -11.89 21.15
C GLU A 93 -7.43 -12.01 22.62
N ARG A 94 -8.66 -11.64 22.93
CA ARG A 94 -9.24 -11.74 24.29
C ARG A 94 -9.30 -13.19 24.80
N SER A 95 -9.52 -14.15 23.90
CA SER A 95 -9.53 -15.58 24.20
C SER A 95 -8.13 -16.20 24.28
N GLY A 96 -7.07 -15.42 24.10
CA GLY A 96 -5.70 -15.90 24.14
C GLY A 96 -5.30 -16.80 22.97
N ILE A 97 -6.06 -16.74 21.84
CA ILE A 97 -5.72 -17.50 20.64
C ILE A 97 -4.40 -16.96 20.07
N ARG A 98 -3.41 -17.84 19.95
CA ARG A 98 -2.10 -17.55 19.37
C ARG A 98 -1.82 -18.50 18.21
N ILE A 99 -1.20 -17.97 17.16
CA ILE A 99 -0.67 -18.76 16.05
C ILE A 99 0.85 -18.68 16.14
N SER A 100 1.50 -19.82 16.30
CA SER A 100 2.96 -19.88 16.34
C SER A 100 3.55 -19.70 14.94
N ASP A 101 4.84 -19.34 14.86
CA ASP A 101 5.52 -19.20 13.59
C ASP A 101 5.60 -20.53 12.82
N GLU A 102 5.73 -21.65 13.55
CA GLU A 102 5.73 -23.00 12.98
C GLU A 102 4.39 -23.31 12.30
N GLU A 103 3.27 -23.04 12.99
CA GLU A 103 1.93 -23.24 12.43
C GLU A 103 1.69 -22.34 11.19
N LEU A 104 2.11 -21.09 11.27
CA LEU A 104 2.01 -20.15 10.15
C LEU A 104 2.86 -20.61 8.96
N ASN A 105 4.09 -21.06 9.21
CA ASN A 105 4.97 -21.58 8.16
C ASN A 105 4.36 -22.83 7.48
N GLN A 106 3.76 -23.73 8.25
CA GLN A 106 3.05 -24.90 7.73
C GLN A 106 1.84 -24.49 6.87
N ALA A 107 1.07 -23.51 7.33
CA ALA A 107 -0.09 -23.00 6.58
C ALA A 107 0.33 -22.38 5.24
N VAL A 108 1.36 -21.52 5.27
CA VAL A 108 1.94 -20.91 4.05
C VAL A 108 2.46 -21.99 3.10
N GLY A 109 3.19 -23.01 3.63
CA GLY A 109 3.67 -24.15 2.86
C GLY A 109 2.54 -24.92 2.18
N THR A 110 1.46 -25.16 2.93
CA THR A 110 0.26 -25.85 2.38
C THR A 110 -0.39 -25.05 1.26
N ILE A 111 -0.47 -23.72 1.40
CA ILE A 111 -1.01 -22.84 0.35
C ILE A 111 -0.14 -22.88 -0.89
N ALA A 112 1.19 -22.78 -0.74
CA ALA A 112 2.13 -22.87 -1.85
C ALA A 112 1.99 -24.21 -2.59
N GLN A 113 1.96 -25.33 -1.83
CA GLN A 113 1.80 -26.68 -2.40
C GLN A 113 0.48 -26.86 -3.16
N ARG A 114 -0.63 -26.34 -2.65
CA ARG A 114 -1.93 -26.37 -3.33
C ARG A 114 -1.93 -25.62 -4.66
N ASN A 115 -1.03 -24.66 -4.80
CA ASN A 115 -0.79 -23.93 -6.05
C ASN A 115 0.35 -24.54 -6.90
N ASN A 116 0.84 -25.75 -6.53
CA ASN A 116 1.98 -26.42 -7.17
C ASN A 116 3.26 -25.56 -7.17
N MET A 117 3.50 -24.82 -6.11
CA MET A 117 4.64 -23.92 -5.94
C MET A 117 5.51 -24.32 -4.76
N SER A 118 6.82 -24.12 -4.85
CA SER A 118 7.70 -24.03 -3.69
C SER A 118 7.44 -22.69 -2.96
N ILE A 119 7.95 -22.56 -1.72
CA ILE A 119 7.84 -21.30 -0.97
C ILE A 119 8.51 -20.14 -1.73
N ASP A 120 9.66 -20.38 -2.36
CA ASP A 120 10.37 -19.34 -3.12
C ASP A 120 9.60 -18.94 -4.39
N GLN A 121 8.96 -19.91 -5.07
CA GLN A 121 8.08 -19.63 -6.21
C GLN A 121 6.84 -18.85 -5.78
N PHE A 122 6.25 -19.20 -4.62
CA PHE A 122 5.11 -18.48 -4.07
C PHE A 122 5.48 -17.03 -3.72
N ARG A 123 6.64 -16.81 -3.09
CA ARG A 123 7.18 -15.47 -2.80
C ARG A 123 7.42 -14.66 -4.08
N ALA A 124 8.01 -15.27 -5.10
CA ALA A 124 8.24 -14.63 -6.39
C ALA A 124 6.93 -14.28 -7.12
N ALA A 125 5.91 -15.15 -7.04
CA ALA A 125 4.59 -14.90 -7.63
C ALA A 125 3.88 -13.72 -6.94
N LEU A 126 3.92 -13.64 -5.60
CA LEU A 126 3.39 -12.50 -4.86
C LEU A 126 4.08 -11.19 -5.29
N ALA A 127 5.42 -11.18 -5.34
CA ALA A 127 6.19 -10.02 -5.75
C ALA A 127 5.87 -9.59 -7.19
N HIS A 128 5.67 -10.54 -8.11
CA HIS A 128 5.25 -10.27 -9.49
C HIS A 128 3.87 -9.59 -9.55
N ASP A 129 2.97 -9.99 -8.66
CA ASP A 129 1.63 -9.39 -8.54
C ASP A 129 1.61 -8.09 -7.72
N GLY A 130 2.79 -7.61 -7.28
CA GLY A 130 2.95 -6.40 -6.48
C GLY A 130 2.51 -6.55 -5.01
N LEU A 131 2.46 -7.79 -4.50
CA LEU A 131 2.08 -8.12 -3.13
C LEU A 131 3.33 -8.40 -2.28
N SER A 132 3.31 -7.94 -1.02
CA SER A 132 4.34 -8.28 -0.03
C SER A 132 4.12 -9.70 0.50
N TYR A 133 5.21 -10.45 0.67
CA TYR A 133 5.15 -11.76 1.31
C TYR A 133 4.76 -11.65 2.79
N GLU A 134 5.22 -10.62 3.46
CA GLU A 134 4.90 -10.32 4.86
C GLU A 134 3.41 -10.03 5.02
N ASP A 135 2.83 -9.19 4.16
CA ASP A 135 1.40 -8.89 4.18
C ASP A 135 0.55 -10.14 3.91
N ALA A 136 0.99 -11.00 2.98
CA ALA A 136 0.32 -12.28 2.73
C ALA A 136 0.38 -13.21 3.95
N ARG A 137 1.54 -13.29 4.65
CA ARG A 137 1.66 -14.05 5.90
C ARG A 137 0.75 -13.51 6.99
N ASP A 138 0.68 -12.21 7.16
CA ASP A 138 -0.19 -11.56 8.14
C ASP A 138 -1.67 -11.81 7.83
N GLN A 139 -2.04 -11.80 6.57
CA GLN A 139 -3.38 -12.16 6.15
C GLN A 139 -3.72 -13.61 6.48
N ILE A 140 -2.82 -14.55 6.19
CA ILE A 140 -3.00 -15.97 6.54
C ILE A 140 -3.13 -16.15 8.05
N LYS A 141 -2.29 -15.44 8.84
CA LYS A 141 -2.36 -15.48 10.31
C LYS A 141 -3.72 -15.00 10.82
N ARG A 142 -4.24 -13.88 10.28
CA ARG A 142 -5.58 -13.38 10.62
C ARG A 142 -6.66 -14.40 10.30
N GLU A 143 -6.62 -15.02 9.13
CA GLU A 143 -7.59 -16.05 8.73
C GLU A 143 -7.52 -17.28 9.64
N MET A 144 -6.34 -17.70 10.08
CA MET A 144 -6.17 -18.80 11.05
C MET A 144 -6.79 -18.47 12.41
N ILE A 145 -6.58 -17.23 12.92
CA ILE A 145 -7.21 -16.77 14.18
C ILE A 145 -8.73 -16.80 14.04
N ILE A 146 -9.27 -16.21 12.98
CA ILE A 146 -10.71 -16.17 12.71
C ILE A 146 -11.29 -17.59 12.60
N SER A 147 -10.58 -18.49 11.93
CA SER A 147 -10.98 -19.91 11.83
C SER A 147 -11.07 -20.58 13.22
N ARG A 148 -10.12 -20.30 14.12
CA ARG A 148 -10.16 -20.83 15.50
C ARG A 148 -11.26 -20.23 16.36
N VAL A 149 -11.57 -18.94 16.15
CA VAL A 149 -12.69 -18.29 16.86
C VAL A 149 -14.03 -18.93 16.51
N ARG A 150 -14.17 -19.48 15.29
CA ARG A 150 -15.42 -20.10 14.82
C ARG A 150 -15.60 -21.57 15.21
N GLN A 151 -14.57 -22.22 15.79
CA GLN A 151 -14.61 -23.62 16.22
C GLN A 151 -15.08 -23.76 17.65
#